data_7c12d4d7bf49ef9d1f1d1ba5242a6c01
#
_entry.id   7c12d4d7bf49ef9d1f1d1ba5242a6c01
#
_cell.length_a   1.000
_cell.length_b   1.000
_cell.length_c   1.000
_cell.angle_alpha   90.00
_cell.angle_beta   90.00
_cell.angle_gamma   90.00
#
_symmetry.space_group_name_H-M   'P 1'
#
loop_
_entity.id
_entity.type
_entity.pdbx_description
1 polymer ?
#
loop_
_entity_poly.entity_id
_entity_poly.type
_entity_poly.pdbx_seq_one_letter_code
_entity_poly.pdbx_strand_id
1 'polypeptide(L)'
;IDSPGVVYCIPKTMFDVALDNRRVKRFFTAAKDDVLLNQAVEGSNSMWLYKPLHEQLDKAPIQIEQHVSIQAAAQMMSQHGVSSLIVTEDEHLIGIVTDRDLRNRVVAQGMDIQLAVSEIMTQRPAYILHNQNMFAAIALMSEKNIHHLPVLHANDRTPVGMVTSSDVIRKQ
;
A
#
# COMPACT_ATOMS: atom_id res chain seq x y z
N ILE A 1 -24.01 26.14 -17.57
CA ILE A 1 -24.11 26.64 -16.17
C ILE A 1 -22.94 25.99 -15.46
N ASP A 2 -21.86 26.79 -15.31
CA ASP A 2 -20.60 26.36 -14.70
C ASP A 2 -20.80 26.20 -13.20
N SER A 3 -20.61 24.97 -12.71
CA SER A 3 -20.41 24.74 -11.28
C SER A 3 -18.98 25.17 -10.94
N PRO A 4 -18.76 25.98 -9.90
CA PRO A 4 -17.41 26.33 -9.50
C PRO A 4 -16.69 25.08 -8.97
N GLY A 5 -15.78 24.54 -9.77
CA GLY A 5 -14.87 23.50 -9.34
C GLY A 5 -13.88 24.06 -8.33
N VAL A 6 -13.80 23.47 -7.15
CA VAL A 6 -12.75 23.77 -6.19
C VAL A 6 -11.46 23.12 -6.70
N VAL A 7 -10.57 23.93 -7.25
CA VAL A 7 -9.23 23.49 -7.65
C VAL A 7 -8.33 23.57 -6.41
N TYR A 8 -7.98 22.42 -5.85
CA TYR A 8 -6.91 22.35 -4.85
C TYR A 8 -5.56 22.38 -5.58
N CYS A 9 -4.96 23.55 -5.66
CA CYS A 9 -3.58 23.65 -6.12
C CYS A 9 -2.65 23.29 -4.96
N ILE A 10 -1.84 22.25 -5.13
CA ILE A 10 -0.67 22.10 -4.27
C ILE A 10 0.25 23.27 -4.61
N PRO A 11 0.65 24.09 -3.63
CA PRO A 11 1.63 25.12 -3.88
C PRO A 11 2.86 24.47 -4.53
N LYS A 12 3.33 25.04 -5.64
CA LYS A 12 4.52 24.58 -6.36
C LYS A 12 5.70 24.33 -5.41
N THR A 13 5.81 25.13 -4.36
CA THR A 13 6.80 25.00 -3.29
C THR A 13 6.69 23.68 -2.50
N MET A 14 5.48 23.17 -2.24
CA MET A 14 5.31 21.86 -1.60
C MET A 14 5.60 20.70 -2.56
N PHE A 15 5.27 20.87 -3.83
CA PHE A 15 5.59 19.89 -4.86
C PHE A 15 7.10 19.86 -5.13
N ASP A 16 7.75 21.02 -5.23
CA ASP A 16 9.19 21.16 -5.42
C ASP A 16 9.97 20.61 -4.22
N VAL A 17 9.51 20.85 -2.98
CA VAL A 17 10.10 20.23 -1.77
C VAL A 17 9.93 18.71 -1.76
N ALA A 18 8.80 18.20 -2.22
CA ALA A 18 8.62 16.74 -2.36
C ALA A 18 9.56 16.16 -3.44
N LEU A 19 9.77 16.87 -4.55
CA LEU A 19 10.69 16.49 -5.62
C LEU A 19 12.17 16.70 -5.28
N ASP A 20 12.50 17.59 -4.34
CA ASP A 20 13.88 17.74 -3.84
C ASP A 20 14.33 16.55 -2.98
N ASN A 21 13.40 15.77 -2.46
CA ASN A 21 13.72 14.50 -1.85
C ASN A 21 14.18 13.52 -2.96
N ARG A 22 15.48 13.18 -2.96
CA ARG A 22 16.11 12.32 -3.98
C ARG A 22 15.40 10.95 -4.15
N ARG A 23 14.69 10.47 -3.13
CA ARG A 23 13.91 9.23 -3.16
C ARG A 23 12.54 9.44 -3.80
N VAL A 24 11.87 10.54 -3.49
CA VAL A 24 10.61 10.93 -4.13
C VAL A 24 10.86 11.21 -5.61
N LYS A 25 11.91 11.97 -5.94
CA LYS A 25 12.32 12.20 -7.32
C LYS A 25 12.61 10.89 -8.06
N ARG A 26 13.29 9.94 -7.41
CA ARG A 26 13.61 8.63 -8.00
C ARG A 26 12.37 7.75 -8.20
N PHE A 27 11.39 7.84 -7.31
CA PHE A 27 10.08 7.17 -7.49
C PHE A 27 9.32 7.78 -8.67
N PHE A 28 9.33 9.09 -8.81
CA PHE A 28 8.73 9.80 -9.94
C PHE A 28 9.60 9.80 -11.22
N THR A 29 10.89 9.42 -11.19
CA THR A 29 11.81 9.43 -12.35
C THR A 29 12.39 8.07 -12.74
N ALA A 30 12.08 6.97 -12.05
CA ALA A 30 12.60 5.65 -12.38
C ALA A 30 11.66 4.84 -13.29
N ALA A 31 11.85 5.01 -14.59
CA ALA A 31 11.53 4.07 -15.68
C ALA A 31 10.08 3.57 -15.89
N LYS A 32 9.51 3.78 -17.05
CA LYS A 32 8.23 3.30 -17.63
C LYS A 32 6.94 3.63 -16.83
N ASP A 33 6.96 3.57 -15.50
CA ASP A 33 5.83 3.95 -14.65
C ASP A 33 5.74 5.48 -14.46
N ASP A 34 6.81 6.22 -14.75
CA ASP A 34 6.90 7.68 -14.60
C ASP A 34 6.00 8.46 -15.54
N VAL A 35 5.87 7.98 -16.77
CA VAL A 35 5.02 8.64 -17.76
C VAL A 35 3.56 8.55 -17.34
N LEU A 36 3.17 7.43 -16.74
CA LEU A 36 1.81 7.18 -16.27
C LEU A 36 1.49 8.00 -15.02
N LEU A 37 2.44 8.14 -14.07
CA LEU A 37 2.23 8.96 -12.87
C LEU A 37 2.19 10.45 -13.20
N ASN A 38 3.04 10.94 -14.11
CA ASN A 38 2.98 12.32 -14.58
C ASN A 38 1.68 12.61 -15.35
N GLN A 39 1.19 11.66 -16.16
CA GLN A 39 -0.11 11.79 -16.81
C GLN A 39 -1.27 11.80 -15.83
N ALA A 40 -1.19 11.04 -14.72
CA ALA A 40 -2.21 11.04 -13.66
C ALA A 40 -2.24 12.36 -12.89
N VAL A 41 -1.09 13.04 -12.74
CA VAL A 41 -0.99 14.34 -12.06
C VAL A 41 -1.36 15.49 -12.99
N GLU A 42 -1.10 15.38 -14.29
CA GLU A 42 -1.38 16.42 -15.29
C GLU A 42 -2.78 16.31 -15.91
N GLY A 43 -3.45 15.17 -15.77
CA GLY A 43 -4.80 14.96 -16.29
C GLY A 43 -5.87 15.61 -15.40
N SER A 44 -6.93 16.09 -16.00
CA SER A 44 -8.11 16.69 -15.35
C SER A 44 -8.87 15.74 -14.38
N ASN A 45 -8.36 14.55 -14.12
CA ASN A 45 -8.99 13.51 -13.30
C ASN A 45 -8.24 13.20 -11.99
N SER A 46 -7.33 14.05 -11.55
CA SER A 46 -6.50 13.83 -10.34
C SER A 46 -7.26 13.96 -9.00
N MET A 47 -8.55 14.28 -9.03
CA MET A 47 -9.36 14.43 -7.80
C MET A 47 -9.38 13.19 -6.91
N TRP A 48 -9.24 11.99 -7.47
CA TRP A 48 -9.20 10.74 -6.71
C TRP A 48 -8.01 10.66 -5.74
N LEU A 49 -6.89 11.33 -6.06
CA LEU A 49 -5.72 11.39 -5.19
C LEU A 49 -6.02 12.05 -3.84
N TYR A 50 -6.97 12.97 -3.80
CA TYR A 50 -7.30 13.75 -2.61
C TYR A 50 -8.53 13.23 -1.86
N LYS A 51 -9.25 12.25 -2.43
CA LYS A 51 -10.36 11.61 -1.74
C LYS A 51 -9.85 10.74 -0.59
N PRO A 52 -10.58 10.68 0.53
CA PRO A 52 -10.25 9.78 1.63
C PRO A 52 -10.16 8.33 1.16
N LEU A 53 -9.25 7.56 1.78
CA LEU A 53 -9.04 6.17 1.39
C LEU A 53 -10.27 5.31 1.61
N HIS A 54 -11.07 5.57 2.66
CA HIS A 54 -12.30 4.80 2.92
C HIS A 54 -13.35 4.89 1.81
N GLU A 55 -13.31 5.94 0.98
CA GLU A 55 -14.16 6.05 -0.22
C GLU A 55 -13.61 5.28 -1.42
N GLN A 56 -12.39 4.78 -1.32
CA GLN A 56 -11.64 4.20 -2.44
C GLN A 56 -11.28 2.73 -2.24
N LEU A 57 -11.48 2.20 -1.04
CA LEU A 57 -11.23 0.80 -0.72
C LEU A 57 -12.41 -0.05 -1.20
N ASP A 58 -12.17 -0.80 -2.28
CA ASP A 58 -13.23 -1.62 -2.90
C ASP A 58 -13.40 -3.00 -2.24
N LYS A 59 -12.41 -3.42 -1.43
CA LYS A 59 -12.39 -4.76 -0.82
C LYS A 59 -11.85 -4.72 0.61
N ALA A 60 -12.41 -5.58 1.44
CA ALA A 60 -11.82 -5.86 2.75
C ALA A 60 -10.41 -6.46 2.60
N PRO A 61 -9.48 -6.14 3.51
CA PRO A 61 -8.14 -6.70 3.46
C PRO A 61 -8.18 -8.19 3.76
N ILE A 62 -7.32 -8.97 3.09
CA ILE A 62 -7.14 -10.38 3.44
C ILE A 62 -6.19 -10.44 4.62
N GLN A 63 -6.65 -11.03 5.71
CA GLN A 63 -5.95 -11.11 6.99
C GLN A 63 -5.67 -12.56 7.36
N ILE A 64 -4.60 -12.77 8.12
CA ILE A 64 -4.20 -14.08 8.62
C ILE A 64 -3.63 -13.94 10.03
N GLU A 65 -3.97 -14.87 10.93
CA GLU A 65 -3.43 -14.90 12.27
C GLU A 65 -1.95 -15.33 12.29
N GLN A 66 -1.16 -14.75 13.20
CA GLN A 66 0.29 -14.90 13.24
C GLN A 66 0.80 -16.34 13.36
N HIS A 67 0.02 -17.23 13.96
CA HIS A 67 0.39 -18.62 14.20
C HIS A 67 0.04 -19.58 13.06
N VAL A 68 -0.67 -19.08 12.04
CA VAL A 68 -1.02 -19.89 10.86
C VAL A 68 0.23 -20.19 10.04
N SER A 69 0.28 -21.36 9.40
CA SER A 69 1.47 -21.80 8.69
C SER A 69 1.78 -20.94 7.45
N ILE A 70 3.05 -20.88 7.09
CA ILE A 70 3.54 -20.25 5.86
C ILE A 70 2.84 -20.84 4.63
N GLN A 71 2.63 -22.18 4.61
CA GLN A 71 1.91 -22.84 3.53
C GLN A 71 0.48 -22.33 3.38
N ALA A 72 -0.25 -22.20 4.50
CA ALA A 72 -1.62 -21.67 4.46
C ALA A 72 -1.65 -20.21 4.02
N ALA A 73 -0.67 -19.39 4.41
CA ALA A 73 -0.54 -18.02 3.92
C ALA A 73 -0.36 -17.98 2.39
N ALA A 74 0.53 -18.80 1.85
CA ALA A 74 0.75 -18.89 0.40
C ALA A 74 -0.50 -19.37 -0.35
N GLN A 75 -1.23 -20.35 0.19
CA GLN A 75 -2.50 -20.83 -0.35
C GLN A 75 -3.55 -19.72 -0.37
N MET A 76 -3.67 -18.97 0.72
CA MET A 76 -4.61 -17.85 0.84
C MET A 76 -4.29 -16.74 -0.18
N MET A 77 -3.01 -16.38 -0.37
CA MET A 77 -2.59 -15.44 -1.42
C MET A 77 -3.03 -15.92 -2.81
N SER A 78 -2.80 -17.21 -3.11
CA SER A 78 -3.16 -17.81 -4.40
C SER A 78 -4.68 -17.84 -4.61
N GLN A 79 -5.46 -18.24 -3.61
CA GLN A 79 -6.92 -18.33 -3.70
C GLN A 79 -7.58 -16.97 -3.90
N HIS A 80 -7.06 -15.93 -3.25
CA HIS A 80 -7.60 -14.57 -3.35
C HIS A 80 -6.94 -13.72 -4.44
N GLY A 81 -5.91 -14.23 -5.12
CA GLY A 81 -5.19 -13.51 -6.18
C GLY A 81 -4.52 -12.24 -5.65
N VAL A 82 -3.97 -12.29 -4.43
CA VAL A 82 -3.28 -11.17 -3.78
C VAL A 82 -1.81 -11.49 -3.57
N SER A 83 -0.96 -10.47 -3.57
CA SER A 83 0.50 -10.60 -3.37
C SER A 83 0.94 -10.28 -1.95
N SER A 84 0.00 -10.00 -1.05
CA SER A 84 0.29 -9.70 0.36
C SER A 84 -0.90 -10.03 1.26
N LEU A 85 -0.60 -10.37 2.52
CA LEU A 85 -1.58 -10.54 3.59
C LEU A 85 -1.21 -9.67 4.77
N ILE A 86 -2.21 -9.15 5.46
CA ILE A 86 -2.06 -8.53 6.76
C ILE A 86 -1.96 -9.64 7.80
N VAL A 87 -0.93 -9.58 8.65
CA VAL A 87 -0.80 -10.52 9.78
C VAL A 87 -1.31 -9.85 11.03
N THR A 88 -2.23 -10.53 11.71
CA THR A 88 -2.93 -10.02 12.89
C THR A 88 -2.69 -10.85 14.14
N GLU A 89 -2.87 -10.22 15.27
CA GLU A 89 -3.04 -10.80 16.58
C GLU A 89 -4.21 -10.06 17.24
N ASP A 90 -5.24 -10.80 17.67
CA ASP A 90 -6.45 -10.21 18.25
C ASP A 90 -7.04 -9.07 17.39
N GLU A 91 -7.16 -9.31 16.07
CA GLU A 91 -7.65 -8.35 15.07
C GLU A 91 -6.76 -7.11 14.84
N HIS A 92 -5.63 -6.98 15.52
CA HIS A 92 -4.72 -5.86 15.37
C HIS A 92 -3.57 -6.19 14.42
N LEU A 93 -3.15 -5.18 13.66
CA LEU A 93 -2.01 -5.29 12.75
C LEU A 93 -0.71 -5.49 13.54
N ILE A 94 -0.05 -6.61 13.33
CA ILE A 94 1.29 -6.88 13.88
C ILE A 94 2.35 -7.04 12.80
N GLY A 95 1.96 -7.43 11.58
CA GLY A 95 2.87 -7.70 10.49
C GLY A 95 2.22 -7.66 9.11
N ILE A 96 3.07 -7.79 8.10
CA ILE A 96 2.68 -8.03 6.71
C ILE A 96 3.58 -9.11 6.13
N VAL A 97 3.00 -10.00 5.34
CA VAL A 97 3.73 -10.99 4.56
C VAL A 97 3.41 -10.81 3.08
N THR A 98 4.43 -10.91 2.23
CA THR A 98 4.32 -10.71 0.79
C THR A 98 4.86 -11.91 0.02
N ASP A 99 4.57 -12.02 -1.27
CA ASP A 99 5.16 -13.00 -2.19
C ASP A 99 6.69 -12.89 -2.24
N ARG A 100 7.25 -11.69 -2.04
CA ARG A 100 8.70 -11.47 -1.91
C ARG A 100 9.25 -12.16 -0.65
N ASP A 101 8.53 -12.12 0.47
CA ASP A 101 8.94 -12.78 1.70
C ASP A 101 8.92 -14.31 1.52
N LEU A 102 7.89 -14.86 0.90
CA LEU A 102 7.82 -16.28 0.57
C LEU A 102 9.01 -16.71 -0.29
N ARG A 103 9.34 -15.96 -1.34
CA ARG A 103 10.47 -16.27 -2.21
C ARG A 103 11.81 -16.13 -1.51
N ASN A 104 12.05 -15.03 -0.80
CA ASN A 104 13.38 -14.69 -0.28
C ASN A 104 13.67 -15.31 1.08
N ARG A 105 12.66 -15.47 1.94
CA ARG A 105 12.82 -15.95 3.31
C ARG A 105 12.51 -17.44 3.41
N VAL A 106 11.59 -17.96 2.58
CA VAL A 106 11.20 -19.38 2.63
C VAL A 106 11.92 -20.19 1.55
N VAL A 107 11.61 -19.94 0.28
CA VAL A 107 12.12 -20.77 -0.83
C VAL A 107 13.64 -20.65 -0.94
N ALA A 108 14.19 -19.43 -0.93
CA ALA A 108 15.64 -19.22 -1.06
C ALA A 108 16.44 -19.73 0.14
N GLN A 109 15.83 -19.87 1.31
CA GLN A 109 16.48 -20.34 2.53
C GLN A 109 16.16 -21.80 2.88
N GLY A 110 15.29 -22.46 2.12
CA GLY A 110 14.85 -23.84 2.41
C GLY A 110 14.10 -23.95 3.75
N MET A 111 13.35 -22.90 4.13
CA MET A 111 12.62 -22.86 5.39
C MET A 111 11.44 -23.83 5.36
N ASP A 112 11.13 -24.44 6.49
CA ASP A 112 9.96 -25.31 6.64
C ASP A 112 8.66 -24.50 6.53
N ILE A 113 7.84 -24.86 5.57
CA ILE A 113 6.55 -24.20 5.28
C ILE A 113 5.47 -24.46 6.34
N GLN A 114 5.70 -25.38 7.28
CA GLN A 114 4.80 -25.64 8.40
C GLN A 114 5.03 -24.67 9.57
N LEU A 115 6.13 -23.89 9.55
CA LEU A 115 6.36 -22.85 10.53
C LEU A 115 5.29 -21.76 10.44
N ALA A 116 5.11 -21.01 11.53
CA ALA A 116 4.15 -19.91 11.61
C ALA A 116 4.55 -18.75 10.68
N VAL A 117 3.56 -18.05 10.13
CA VAL A 117 3.78 -16.89 9.26
C VAL A 117 4.51 -15.75 9.98
N SER A 118 4.42 -15.69 11.30
CA SER A 118 5.18 -14.74 12.14
C SER A 118 6.69 -14.84 11.97
N GLU A 119 7.22 -16.03 11.59
CA GLU A 119 8.66 -16.24 11.38
C GLU A 119 9.19 -15.50 10.13
N ILE A 120 8.31 -15.19 9.18
CA ILE A 120 8.70 -14.58 7.90
C ILE A 120 8.09 -13.21 7.66
N MET A 121 7.13 -12.77 8.48
CA MET A 121 6.47 -11.48 8.29
C MET A 121 7.45 -10.31 8.51
N THR A 122 7.16 -9.19 7.90
CA THR A 122 7.74 -7.90 8.29
C THR A 122 6.93 -7.36 9.45
N GLN A 123 7.56 -7.29 10.63
CA GLN A 123 6.94 -6.82 11.86
C GLN A 123 6.78 -5.30 11.86
N ARG A 124 5.73 -4.79 12.53
CA ARG A 124 5.43 -3.36 12.67
C ARG A 124 5.52 -2.62 11.33
N PRO A 125 4.78 -3.06 10.31
CA PRO A 125 4.82 -2.44 9.00
C PRO A 125 4.36 -0.99 9.09
N ALA A 126 4.82 -0.16 8.14
CA ALA A 126 4.20 1.14 7.94
C ALA A 126 2.73 0.95 7.57
N TYR A 127 1.88 1.84 8.03
CA TYR A 127 0.45 1.86 7.76
C TYR A 127 -0.06 3.29 7.54
N ILE A 128 -1.27 3.41 7.03
CA ILE A 128 -1.95 4.69 6.85
C ILE A 128 -3.36 4.60 7.43
N LEU A 129 -3.92 5.74 7.85
CA LEU A 129 -5.29 5.77 8.36
C LEU A 129 -6.31 5.95 7.24
N HIS A 130 -7.47 5.32 7.37
CA HIS A 130 -8.52 5.29 6.35
C HIS A 130 -9.09 6.68 5.99
N ASN A 131 -8.95 7.66 6.88
CA ASN A 131 -9.36 9.05 6.66
C ASN A 131 -8.30 9.90 5.95
N GLN A 132 -7.10 9.38 5.74
CA GLN A 132 -6.09 10.01 4.89
C GLN A 132 -6.38 9.72 3.41
N ASN A 133 -5.70 10.40 2.50
CA ASN A 133 -5.95 10.31 1.07
C ASN A 133 -4.90 9.47 0.33
N MET A 134 -5.18 9.17 -0.94
CA MET A 134 -4.28 8.36 -1.77
C MET A 134 -2.93 9.04 -2.01
N PHE A 135 -2.89 10.37 -2.10
CA PHE A 135 -1.64 11.11 -2.25
C PHE A 135 -0.69 10.86 -1.06
N ALA A 136 -1.22 10.91 0.17
CA ALA A 136 -0.45 10.59 1.38
C ALA A 136 0.04 9.14 1.39
N ALA A 137 -0.79 8.20 0.90
CA ALA A 137 -0.40 6.80 0.77
C ALA A 137 0.78 6.62 -0.21
N ILE A 138 0.70 7.25 -1.38
CA ILE A 138 1.77 7.20 -2.39
C ILE A 138 3.06 7.82 -1.85
N ALA A 139 2.98 8.97 -1.20
CA ALA A 139 4.14 9.63 -0.59
C ALA A 139 4.82 8.73 0.46
N LEU A 140 4.02 8.09 1.34
CA LEU A 140 4.53 7.19 2.36
C LEU A 140 5.16 5.92 1.77
N MET A 141 4.52 5.32 0.76
CA MET A 141 5.07 4.16 0.05
C MET A 141 6.40 4.50 -0.62
N SER A 142 6.51 5.67 -1.23
CA SER A 142 7.74 6.16 -1.84
C SER A 142 8.85 6.40 -0.80
N GLU A 143 8.53 7.11 0.28
CA GLU A 143 9.48 7.39 1.36
C GLU A 143 10.06 6.11 1.97
N LYS A 144 9.20 5.12 2.21
CA LYS A 144 9.58 3.84 2.83
C LYS A 144 10.08 2.80 1.83
N ASN A 145 9.99 3.08 0.52
CA ASN A 145 10.31 2.14 -0.56
C ASN A 145 9.53 0.81 -0.42
N ILE A 146 8.23 0.92 -0.20
CA ILE A 146 7.29 -0.20 -0.04
C ILE A 146 6.19 -0.14 -1.10
N HIS A 147 5.63 -1.30 -1.46
CA HIS A 147 4.58 -1.44 -2.48
C HIS A 147 3.24 -1.89 -1.92
N HIS A 148 3.17 -2.16 -0.62
CA HIS A 148 1.97 -2.60 0.08
C HIS A 148 1.87 -1.79 1.37
N LEU A 149 0.74 -1.12 1.57
CA LEU A 149 0.51 -0.25 2.71
C LEU A 149 -0.83 -0.60 3.36
N PRO A 150 -0.82 -1.25 4.54
CA PRO A 150 -2.02 -1.49 5.31
C PRO A 150 -2.76 -0.20 5.64
N VAL A 151 -4.08 -0.23 5.52
CA VAL A 151 -4.97 0.87 5.91
C VAL A 151 -5.70 0.49 7.17
N LEU A 152 -5.57 1.32 8.19
CA LEU A 152 -6.19 1.10 9.50
C LEU A 152 -7.34 2.06 9.77
N HIS A 153 -8.31 1.61 10.52
CA HIS A 153 -9.35 2.47 11.03
C HIS A 153 -8.77 3.50 12.02
N ALA A 154 -9.25 4.74 11.99
CA ALA A 154 -8.64 5.83 12.75
C ALA A 154 -8.82 5.68 14.28
N ASN A 155 -9.91 5.06 14.73
CA ASN A 155 -10.26 4.97 16.15
C ASN A 155 -9.62 3.76 16.84
N ASP A 156 -9.87 2.56 16.31
CA ASP A 156 -9.50 1.29 16.95
C ASP A 156 -8.27 0.61 16.33
N ARG A 157 -7.72 1.18 15.24
CA ARG A 157 -6.54 0.68 14.53
C ARG A 157 -6.70 -0.72 13.92
N THR A 158 -7.94 -1.17 13.73
CA THR A 158 -8.20 -2.42 13.00
C THR A 158 -7.90 -2.26 11.52
N PRO A 159 -7.39 -3.29 10.83
CA PRO A 159 -7.17 -3.25 9.39
C PRO A 159 -8.49 -3.16 8.62
N VAL A 160 -8.62 -2.16 7.75
CA VAL A 160 -9.81 -1.94 6.91
C VAL A 160 -9.53 -2.00 5.43
N GLY A 161 -8.26 -2.07 5.04
CA GLY A 161 -7.88 -2.15 3.63
C GLY A 161 -6.39 -2.35 3.43
N MET A 162 -6.01 -2.42 2.17
CA MET A 162 -4.63 -2.45 1.69
C MET A 162 -4.55 -1.53 0.48
N VAL A 163 -3.56 -0.64 0.45
CA VAL A 163 -3.19 0.12 -0.74
C VAL A 163 -1.93 -0.48 -1.31
N THR A 164 -1.94 -0.77 -2.61
CA THR A 164 -0.79 -1.30 -3.33
C THR A 164 -0.39 -0.38 -4.49
N SER A 165 0.86 -0.50 -4.97
CA SER A 165 1.30 0.21 -6.17
C SER A 165 0.42 -0.12 -7.38
N SER A 166 -0.09 -1.34 -7.48
CA SER A 166 -1.00 -1.77 -8.55
C SER A 166 -2.36 -1.06 -8.50
N ASP A 167 -2.84 -0.70 -7.30
CA ASP A 167 -4.10 0.04 -7.16
C ASP A 167 -3.96 1.47 -7.67
N VAL A 168 -2.79 2.08 -7.43
CA VAL A 168 -2.46 3.40 -7.97
C VAL A 168 -2.47 3.39 -9.50
N ILE A 169 -1.83 2.40 -10.12
CA ILE A 169 -1.77 2.27 -11.58
C ILE A 169 -3.15 2.01 -12.20
N ARG A 170 -4.01 1.24 -11.52
CA ARG A 170 -5.32 0.85 -12.05
C ARG A 170 -6.38 1.95 -12.00
N LYS A 171 -6.20 2.96 -11.13
CA LYS A 171 -7.13 4.09 -10.97
C LYS A 171 -6.83 5.26 -11.92
N GLN A 172 -5.81 5.16 -12.76
CA GLN A 172 -5.47 6.08 -13.83
C GLN A 172 -6.33 5.79 -15.06
#